data_d075f4a18d3364bf5228781dadd9703a
#
_entry.id   d075f4a18d3364bf5228781dadd9703a
#
_cell.length_a   1.000
_cell.length_b   1.000
_cell.length_c   1.000
_cell.angle_alpha   90.00
_cell.angle_beta   90.00
_cell.angle_gamma   90.00
#
_symmetry.space_group_name_H-M   'P 1'
#
loop_
_entity.id
_entity.type
_entity.pdbx_description
1 polymer ?
#
loop_
_entity_poly.entity_id
_entity_poly.type
_entity_poly.pdbx_seq_one_letter_code
_entity_poly.pdbx_strand_id
1 'polypeptide(L)'
;MESDIMLLAGARKLNGDALIGVFDFYSPALYKYVFRLCNNALMADQIVGDVFAKLCEHLLAGGGPRANLRSYLYEIAYHLLVDKVSRSHRTAPIEVVGLYTNAYSIDVSAEDRSLYETVLRAIMNDLTDDQRQVIILRFIEGFSVKETAAIIGKKVGNVKVIQNRAIAALRKALDYQVVETNAISFMIRSLSPT
;
A
#
# COMPACT_ATOMS: atom_id res chain seq x y z
N MET A 1 -1.00 -8.36 -16.50
CA MET A 1 -1.48 -9.74 -16.21
C MET A 1 -0.59 -10.82 -16.80
N GLU A 2 -0.30 -10.79 -18.11
CA GLU A 2 0.58 -11.79 -18.74
C GLU A 2 2.02 -11.73 -18.23
N SER A 3 2.58 -10.54 -18.06
CA SER A 3 3.90 -10.32 -17.46
C SER A 3 4.01 -10.84 -16.03
N ASP A 4 2.99 -10.69 -15.18
CA ASP A 4 2.98 -11.19 -13.81
C ASP A 4 3.07 -12.72 -13.74
N ILE A 5 2.37 -13.40 -14.65
CA ILE A 5 2.36 -14.88 -14.73
C ILE A 5 3.74 -15.38 -15.16
N MET A 6 4.36 -14.73 -16.14
CA MET A 6 5.69 -15.08 -16.62
C MET A 6 6.77 -14.83 -15.57
N LEU A 7 6.74 -13.66 -14.91
CA LEU A 7 7.66 -13.33 -13.82
C LEU A 7 7.53 -14.33 -12.66
N LEU A 8 6.30 -14.65 -12.26
CA LEU A 8 6.07 -15.63 -11.20
C LEU A 8 6.57 -17.02 -11.60
N ALA A 9 6.33 -17.46 -12.83
CA ALA A 9 6.78 -18.77 -13.30
C ALA A 9 8.31 -18.87 -13.32
N GLY A 10 9.01 -17.80 -13.72
CA GLY A 10 10.47 -17.71 -13.71
C GLY A 10 11.02 -17.64 -12.27
N ALA A 11 10.42 -16.80 -11.41
CA ALA A 11 10.82 -16.68 -10.02
C ALA A 11 10.70 -18.01 -9.26
N ARG A 12 9.63 -18.79 -9.51
CA ARG A 12 9.46 -20.13 -8.92
C ARG A 12 10.51 -21.13 -9.35
N LYS A 13 11.15 -20.93 -10.50
CA LYS A 13 12.30 -21.71 -10.97
C LYS A 13 13.63 -21.17 -10.47
N LEU A 14 13.60 -20.16 -9.59
CA LEU A 14 14.78 -19.43 -9.08
C LEU A 14 15.65 -18.84 -10.20
N ASN A 15 15.01 -18.44 -11.32
CA ASN A 15 15.71 -17.76 -12.40
C ASN A 15 16.07 -16.35 -11.95
N GLY A 16 17.39 -16.01 -12.01
CA GLY A 16 17.91 -14.74 -11.53
C GLY A 16 17.32 -13.53 -12.27
N ASP A 17 17.19 -13.59 -13.60
CA ASP A 17 16.62 -12.49 -14.39
C ASP A 17 15.14 -12.27 -14.06
N ALA A 18 14.40 -13.35 -13.82
CA ALA A 18 13.00 -13.25 -13.42
C ALA A 18 12.86 -12.65 -12.01
N LEU A 19 13.75 -12.99 -11.08
CA LEU A 19 13.78 -12.41 -9.73
C LEU A 19 14.12 -10.92 -9.77
N ILE A 20 15.10 -10.51 -10.59
CA ILE A 20 15.42 -9.11 -10.84
C ILE A 20 14.21 -8.39 -11.44
N GLY A 21 13.57 -8.98 -12.45
CA GLY A 21 12.37 -8.41 -13.07
C GLY A 21 11.21 -8.25 -12.07
N VAL A 22 11.03 -9.19 -11.12
CA VAL A 22 10.05 -9.06 -10.03
C VAL A 22 10.43 -7.89 -9.12
N PHE A 23 11.69 -7.76 -8.75
CA PHE A 23 12.17 -6.66 -7.92
C PHE A 23 11.93 -5.32 -8.60
N ASP A 24 12.39 -5.15 -9.83
CA ASP A 24 12.29 -3.87 -10.56
C ASP A 24 10.83 -3.45 -10.78
N PHE A 25 9.96 -4.41 -11.02
CA PHE A 25 8.54 -4.13 -11.28
C PHE A 25 7.76 -3.76 -10.01
N TYR A 26 8.01 -4.46 -8.89
CA TYR A 26 7.19 -4.29 -7.68
C TYR A 26 7.79 -3.37 -6.62
N SER A 27 9.12 -3.19 -6.57
CA SER A 27 9.77 -2.41 -5.50
C SER A 27 9.30 -0.96 -5.44
N PRO A 28 9.05 -0.22 -6.56
CA PRO A 28 8.60 1.16 -6.47
C PRO A 28 7.18 1.29 -5.87
N ALA A 29 6.29 0.37 -6.21
CA ALA A 29 4.92 0.37 -5.69
C ALA A 29 4.89 -0.03 -4.21
N LEU A 30 5.66 -1.06 -3.81
CA LEU A 30 5.80 -1.48 -2.42
C LEU A 30 6.42 -0.39 -1.56
N TYR A 31 7.46 0.30 -2.06
CA TYR A 31 8.05 1.44 -1.36
C TYR A 31 7.02 2.53 -1.07
N LYS A 32 6.27 2.94 -2.10
CA LYS A 32 5.20 3.95 -1.94
C LYS A 32 4.13 3.51 -0.95
N TYR A 33 3.71 2.25 -1.01
CA TYR A 33 2.75 1.67 -0.08
C TYR A 33 3.24 1.73 1.37
N VAL A 34 4.44 1.21 1.62
CA VAL A 34 5.02 1.18 2.98
C VAL A 34 5.30 2.60 3.48
N PHE A 35 5.87 3.46 2.63
CA PHE A 35 6.16 4.85 2.99
C PHE A 35 4.90 5.62 3.40
N ARG A 36 3.78 5.47 2.67
CA ARG A 36 2.49 6.08 3.05
C ARG A 36 2.01 5.66 4.43
N LEU A 37 2.40 4.49 4.90
CA LEU A 37 1.94 3.94 6.17
C LEU A 37 2.85 4.31 7.34
N CYS A 38 4.16 4.36 7.13
CA CYS A 38 5.13 4.62 8.20
C CYS A 38 5.73 6.02 8.18
N ASN A 39 5.57 6.76 7.07
CA ASN A 39 6.17 8.09 6.85
C ASN A 39 7.68 8.13 7.15
N ASN A 40 8.40 7.04 6.88
CA ASN A 40 9.82 6.91 7.14
C ASN A 40 10.50 6.22 5.96
N ALA A 41 11.34 6.98 5.23
CA ALA A 41 12.01 6.51 4.03
C ALA A 41 12.94 5.32 4.30
N LEU A 42 13.76 5.41 5.35
CA LEU A 42 14.69 4.35 5.71
C LEU A 42 13.95 3.06 6.08
N MET A 43 12.86 3.16 6.84
CA MET A 43 12.02 2.02 7.19
C MET A 43 11.36 1.42 5.95
N ALA A 44 10.92 2.25 5.00
CA ALA A 44 10.31 1.79 3.76
C ALA A 44 11.32 1.01 2.91
N ASP A 45 12.53 1.52 2.73
CA ASP A 45 13.61 0.83 2.01
C ASP A 45 13.95 -0.51 2.66
N GLN A 46 14.09 -0.54 3.98
CA GLN A 46 14.37 -1.76 4.73
C GLN A 46 13.27 -2.80 4.56
N ILE A 47 11.99 -2.39 4.68
CA ILE A 47 10.86 -3.31 4.53
C ILE A 47 10.80 -3.87 3.11
N VAL A 48 11.03 -3.04 2.09
CA VAL A 48 11.07 -3.52 0.70
C VAL A 48 12.16 -4.57 0.51
N GLY A 49 13.38 -4.31 0.99
CA GLY A 49 14.46 -5.30 0.95
C GLY A 49 14.08 -6.61 1.65
N ASP A 50 13.52 -6.51 2.87
CA ASP A 50 13.07 -7.67 3.66
C ASP A 50 11.94 -8.46 2.95
N VAL A 51 11.04 -7.79 2.21
CA VAL A 51 9.97 -8.43 1.41
C VAL A 51 10.56 -9.35 0.37
N PHE A 52 11.54 -8.87 -0.41
CA PHE A 52 12.15 -9.68 -1.46
C PHE A 52 13.06 -10.77 -0.89
N ALA A 53 13.76 -10.52 0.21
CA ALA A 53 14.51 -11.55 0.93
C ALA A 53 13.58 -12.70 1.37
N LYS A 54 12.43 -12.38 1.98
CA LYS A 54 11.43 -13.39 2.38
C LYS A 54 10.81 -14.11 1.18
N LEU A 55 10.57 -13.42 0.06
CA LEU A 55 10.13 -14.07 -1.17
C LEU A 55 11.14 -15.13 -1.60
N CYS A 56 12.43 -14.78 -1.66
CA CYS A 56 13.50 -15.71 -2.05
C CYS A 56 13.60 -16.89 -1.09
N GLU A 57 13.56 -16.66 0.22
CA GLU A 57 13.55 -17.73 1.25
C GLU A 57 12.40 -18.70 1.05
N HIS A 58 11.18 -18.17 0.81
CA HIS A 58 10.01 -19.03 0.59
C HIS A 58 10.10 -19.83 -0.71
N LEU A 59 10.63 -19.24 -1.78
CA LEU A 59 10.83 -19.93 -3.05
C LEU A 59 11.90 -21.03 -2.94
N LEU A 60 13.01 -20.77 -2.25
CA LEU A 60 14.07 -21.74 -1.96
C LEU A 60 13.55 -22.92 -1.14
N ALA A 61 12.63 -22.70 -0.21
CA ALA A 61 11.96 -23.74 0.56
C ALA A 61 10.88 -24.52 -0.23
N GLY A 62 10.74 -24.26 -1.55
CA GLY A 62 9.72 -24.87 -2.39
C GLY A 62 8.29 -24.35 -2.19
N GLY A 63 8.15 -23.27 -1.38
CA GLY A 63 6.90 -22.58 -1.09
C GLY A 63 6.64 -21.39 -2.01
N GLY A 64 6.12 -20.31 -1.42
CA GLY A 64 5.82 -19.05 -2.11
C GLY A 64 4.48 -19.03 -2.87
N PRO A 65 4.16 -17.94 -3.55
CA PRO A 65 2.88 -17.75 -4.21
C PRO A 65 2.71 -18.71 -5.40
N ARG A 66 1.52 -19.27 -5.54
CA ARG A 66 1.13 -20.07 -6.72
C ARG A 66 0.38 -19.23 -7.75
N ALA A 67 -0.24 -18.15 -7.30
CA ALA A 67 -0.94 -17.15 -8.09
C ALA A 67 -0.88 -15.81 -7.36
N ASN A 68 -1.19 -14.70 -8.06
CA ASN A 68 -1.29 -13.37 -7.47
C ASN A 68 -0.04 -12.96 -6.66
N LEU A 69 1.10 -12.89 -7.34
CA LEU A 69 2.38 -12.47 -6.76
C LEU A 69 2.26 -11.11 -6.07
N ARG A 70 1.51 -10.17 -6.67
CA ARG A 70 1.28 -8.83 -6.12
C ARG A 70 0.67 -8.89 -4.72
N SER A 71 -0.46 -9.59 -4.54
CA SER A 71 -1.10 -9.71 -3.21
C SER A 71 -0.17 -10.35 -2.18
N TYR A 72 0.62 -11.33 -2.60
CA TYR A 72 1.57 -12.02 -1.73
C TYR A 72 2.70 -11.09 -1.23
N LEU A 73 3.26 -10.26 -2.12
CA LEU A 73 4.27 -9.28 -1.73
C LEU A 73 3.72 -8.22 -0.76
N TYR A 74 2.49 -7.75 -1.00
CA TYR A 74 1.82 -6.81 -0.10
C TYR A 74 1.45 -7.45 1.26
N GLU A 75 1.11 -8.73 1.30
CA GLU A 75 0.90 -9.48 2.54
C GLU A 75 2.19 -9.52 3.38
N ILE A 76 3.33 -9.86 2.77
CA ILE A 76 4.63 -9.85 3.46
C ILE A 76 4.94 -8.43 3.95
N ALA A 77 4.77 -7.41 3.10
CA ALA A 77 5.03 -6.01 3.46
C ALA A 77 4.16 -5.57 4.64
N TYR A 78 2.88 -5.91 4.65
CA TYR A 78 1.96 -5.63 5.74
C TYR A 78 2.45 -6.25 7.07
N HIS A 79 2.77 -7.53 7.08
CA HIS A 79 3.23 -8.20 8.29
C HIS A 79 4.54 -7.63 8.83
N LEU A 80 5.51 -7.36 7.95
CA LEU A 80 6.77 -6.72 8.34
C LEU A 80 6.56 -5.31 8.92
N LEU A 81 5.65 -4.54 8.32
CA LEU A 81 5.31 -3.20 8.79
C LEU A 81 4.68 -3.25 10.19
N VAL A 82 3.67 -4.10 10.38
CA VAL A 82 2.99 -4.27 11.67
C VAL A 82 3.99 -4.69 12.76
N ASP A 83 4.88 -5.62 12.47
CA ASP A 83 5.91 -6.07 13.40
C ASP A 83 6.89 -4.95 13.76
N LYS A 84 7.35 -4.16 12.79
CA LYS A 84 8.27 -3.04 13.02
C LYS A 84 7.60 -1.90 13.79
N VAL A 85 6.38 -1.53 13.42
CA VAL A 85 5.61 -0.47 14.09
C VAL A 85 5.27 -0.87 15.53
N SER A 86 4.85 -2.10 15.78
CA SER A 86 4.57 -2.61 17.13
C SER A 86 5.80 -2.55 18.04
N ARG A 87 7.00 -2.69 17.48
CA ARG A 87 8.27 -2.53 18.22
C ARG A 87 8.65 -1.06 18.40
N SER A 88 8.31 -0.20 17.44
CA SER A 88 8.66 1.23 17.43
C SER A 88 7.76 2.10 18.32
N HIS A 89 6.51 1.71 18.56
CA HIS A 89 5.60 2.43 19.47
C HIS A 89 6.10 2.50 20.93
N ARG A 90 7.25 1.90 21.24
CA ARG A 90 7.97 2.11 22.52
C ARG A 90 8.90 3.33 22.54
N THR A 91 9.13 3.99 21.40
CA THR A 91 10.11 5.08 21.31
C THR A 91 9.70 6.13 20.26
N ALA A 92 9.09 7.23 20.73
CA ALA A 92 8.95 8.54 20.12
C ALA A 92 7.75 8.85 19.19
N PRO A 93 7.23 10.11 19.26
CA PRO A 93 6.18 10.60 18.40
C PRO A 93 6.69 10.82 16.97
N ILE A 94 5.86 10.48 15.97
CA ILE A 94 6.15 10.66 14.55
C ILE A 94 5.94 12.15 14.22
N GLU A 95 7.01 12.88 13.96
CA GLU A 95 6.93 14.20 13.32
C GLU A 95 6.59 14.03 11.83
N VAL A 96 5.40 14.48 11.46
CA VAL A 96 4.94 14.52 10.07
C VAL A 96 5.51 15.78 9.41
N VAL A 97 6.68 15.69 8.79
CA VAL A 97 7.26 16.82 8.03
C VAL A 97 7.65 16.39 6.60
N GLY A 98 6.88 16.90 5.64
CA GLY A 98 7.44 17.46 4.41
C GLY A 98 7.91 16.57 3.26
N LEU A 99 7.62 15.26 3.19
CA LEU A 99 8.14 14.39 2.12
C LEU A 99 7.11 13.88 1.09
N TYR A 100 5.91 14.45 1.08
CA TYR A 100 4.87 14.04 0.14
C TYR A 100 5.11 14.51 -1.31
N THR A 101 6.05 15.43 -1.53
CA THR A 101 6.23 16.11 -2.82
C THR A 101 7.04 15.34 -3.86
N ASN A 102 7.84 14.35 -3.49
CA ASN A 102 8.74 13.66 -4.42
C ASN A 102 8.27 12.29 -4.93
N ALA A 103 7.14 11.77 -4.46
CA ALA A 103 6.69 10.42 -4.83
C ALA A 103 5.75 10.39 -6.05
N TYR A 104 5.30 11.53 -6.55
CA TYR A 104 4.39 11.61 -7.70
C TYR A 104 4.84 12.66 -8.70
N SER A 105 5.48 12.22 -9.77
CA SER A 105 5.48 12.92 -11.05
C SER A 105 4.15 12.60 -11.76
N ILE A 106 3.04 13.07 -11.20
CA ILE A 106 1.77 13.08 -11.92
C ILE A 106 1.63 14.48 -12.48
N ASP A 107 1.40 14.58 -13.77
CA ASP A 107 1.11 15.81 -14.49
C ASP A 107 -0.34 16.24 -14.17
N VAL A 108 -0.55 16.68 -12.92
CA VAL A 108 -1.85 17.13 -12.40
C VAL A 108 -1.79 18.62 -12.12
N SER A 109 -2.94 19.29 -12.25
CA SER A 109 -3.06 20.72 -11.90
C SER A 109 -2.64 20.98 -10.45
N ALA A 110 -2.26 22.22 -10.15
CA ALA A 110 -1.90 22.63 -8.79
C ALA A 110 -3.07 22.45 -7.80
N GLU A 111 -4.29 22.62 -8.27
CA GLU A 111 -5.52 22.44 -7.49
C GLU A 111 -5.74 20.97 -7.13
N ASP A 112 -5.57 20.07 -8.09
CA ASP A 112 -5.67 18.61 -7.88
C ASP A 112 -4.60 18.11 -6.92
N ARG A 113 -3.39 18.67 -6.99
CA ARG A 113 -2.29 18.34 -6.06
C ARG A 113 -2.64 18.76 -4.63
N SER A 114 -3.15 19.97 -4.44
CA SER A 114 -3.57 20.49 -3.12
C SER A 114 -4.68 19.64 -2.51
N LEU A 115 -5.67 19.25 -3.33
CA LEU A 115 -6.73 18.33 -2.90
C LEU A 115 -6.19 16.97 -2.49
N TYR A 116 -5.30 16.41 -3.30
CA TYR A 116 -4.65 15.12 -3.02
C TYR A 116 -3.87 15.14 -1.70
N GLU A 117 -3.06 16.19 -1.46
CA GLU A 117 -2.33 16.36 -0.21
C GLU A 117 -3.26 16.48 1.00
N THR A 118 -4.38 17.18 0.85
CA THR A 118 -5.38 17.32 1.90
C THR A 118 -6.02 15.98 2.26
N VAL A 119 -6.38 15.18 1.25
CA VAL A 119 -6.93 13.83 1.45
C VAL A 119 -5.91 12.90 2.09
N LEU A 120 -4.64 12.94 1.64
CA LEU A 120 -3.59 12.13 2.26
C LEU A 120 -3.37 12.50 3.73
N ARG A 121 -3.36 13.80 4.06
CA ARG A 121 -3.28 14.24 5.47
C ARG A 121 -4.44 13.70 6.31
N ALA A 122 -5.66 13.77 5.80
CA ALA A 122 -6.82 13.22 6.49
C ALA A 122 -6.69 11.69 6.69
N ILE A 123 -6.22 10.95 5.67
CA ILE A 123 -5.95 9.51 5.80
C ILE A 123 -4.92 9.23 6.90
N MET A 124 -3.88 10.05 7.00
CA MET A 124 -2.80 9.84 7.97
C MET A 124 -3.18 10.22 9.39
N ASN A 125 -3.96 11.27 9.58
CA ASN A 125 -4.23 11.86 10.90
C ASN A 125 -5.57 11.42 11.51
N ASP A 126 -6.59 11.20 10.68
CA ASP A 126 -7.97 11.00 11.15
C ASP A 126 -8.42 9.55 11.10
N LEU A 127 -7.63 8.66 10.50
CA LEU A 127 -7.94 7.24 10.43
C LEU A 127 -7.10 6.41 11.41
N THR A 128 -7.73 5.39 12.00
CA THR A 128 -6.99 4.34 12.72
C THR A 128 -6.11 3.55 11.76
N ASP A 129 -5.11 2.83 12.28
CA ASP A 129 -4.18 2.03 11.47
C ASP A 129 -4.91 1.03 10.57
N ASP A 130 -5.90 0.30 11.10
CA ASP A 130 -6.73 -0.62 10.33
C ASP A 130 -7.53 0.09 9.22
N GLN A 131 -8.09 1.25 9.52
CA GLN A 131 -8.84 2.05 8.55
C GLN A 131 -7.92 2.58 7.44
N ARG A 132 -6.76 3.09 7.81
CA ARG A 132 -5.73 3.57 6.89
C ARG A 132 -5.27 2.47 5.93
N GLN A 133 -4.95 1.30 6.47
CA GLN A 133 -4.56 0.13 5.69
C GLN A 133 -5.62 -0.24 4.65
N VAL A 134 -6.88 -0.36 5.09
CA VAL A 134 -7.99 -0.72 4.20
C VAL A 134 -8.18 0.33 3.11
N ILE A 135 -8.15 1.63 3.45
CA ILE A 135 -8.31 2.71 2.46
C ILE A 135 -7.18 2.69 1.44
N ILE A 136 -5.93 2.58 1.88
CA ILE A 136 -4.77 2.56 0.97
C ILE A 136 -4.84 1.34 0.04
N LEU A 137 -5.03 0.13 0.57
CA LEU A 137 -5.09 -1.08 -0.25
C LEU A 137 -6.27 -1.06 -1.23
N ARG A 138 -7.44 -0.57 -0.80
CA ARG A 138 -8.66 -0.58 -1.61
C ARG A 138 -8.66 0.50 -2.69
N PHE A 139 -8.29 1.72 -2.33
CA PHE A 139 -8.52 2.90 -3.17
C PHE A 139 -7.24 3.45 -3.81
N ILE A 140 -6.08 3.22 -3.20
CA ILE A 140 -4.80 3.65 -3.77
C ILE A 140 -4.16 2.50 -4.55
N GLU A 141 -4.08 1.33 -3.94
CA GLU A 141 -3.46 0.16 -4.57
C GLU A 141 -4.43 -0.66 -5.44
N GLY A 142 -5.74 -0.40 -5.36
CA GLY A 142 -6.74 -1.01 -6.24
C GLY A 142 -7.05 -2.49 -5.96
N PHE A 143 -6.68 -3.02 -4.79
CA PHE A 143 -7.03 -4.40 -4.43
C PHE A 143 -8.54 -4.57 -4.21
N SER A 144 -9.08 -5.74 -4.55
CA SER A 144 -10.44 -6.12 -4.21
C SER A 144 -10.62 -6.29 -2.69
N VAL A 145 -11.86 -6.28 -2.22
CA VAL A 145 -12.16 -6.53 -0.79
C VAL A 145 -11.63 -7.89 -0.34
N LYS A 146 -11.67 -8.91 -1.21
CA LYS A 146 -11.17 -10.26 -0.92
C LYS A 146 -9.64 -10.26 -0.78
N GLU A 147 -8.94 -9.62 -1.70
CA GLU A 147 -7.48 -9.52 -1.66
C GLU A 147 -7.02 -8.69 -0.45
N THR A 148 -7.67 -7.56 -0.19
CA THR A 148 -7.39 -6.75 1.01
C THR A 148 -7.58 -7.59 2.28
N ALA A 149 -8.64 -8.38 2.36
CA ALA A 149 -8.90 -9.25 3.51
C ALA A 149 -7.79 -10.30 3.69
N ALA A 150 -7.30 -10.88 2.59
CA ALA A 150 -6.17 -11.81 2.62
C ALA A 150 -4.89 -11.11 3.08
N ILE A 151 -4.55 -9.94 2.49
CA ILE A 151 -3.34 -9.18 2.80
C ILE A 151 -3.26 -8.83 4.30
N ILE A 152 -4.37 -8.36 4.90
CA ILE A 152 -4.36 -7.93 6.31
C ILE A 152 -4.82 -9.01 7.31
N GLY A 153 -5.02 -10.24 6.84
CA GLY A 153 -5.42 -11.38 7.70
C GLY A 153 -6.79 -11.22 8.35
N LYS A 154 -7.74 -10.50 7.71
CA LYS A 154 -9.08 -10.25 8.28
C LYS A 154 -10.18 -10.92 7.44
N LYS A 155 -11.36 -11.12 8.04
CA LYS A 155 -12.53 -11.60 7.29
C LYS A 155 -13.06 -10.52 6.36
N VAL A 156 -13.56 -10.91 5.18
CA VAL A 156 -14.14 -10.02 4.16
C VAL A 156 -15.23 -9.08 4.74
N GLY A 157 -16.09 -9.61 5.63
CA GLY A 157 -17.11 -8.80 6.31
C GLY A 157 -16.49 -7.70 7.19
N ASN A 158 -15.41 -8.00 7.90
CA ASN A 158 -14.71 -7.03 8.72
C ASN A 158 -14.08 -5.92 7.87
N VAL A 159 -13.47 -6.26 6.72
CA VAL A 159 -12.89 -5.28 5.79
C VAL A 159 -13.97 -4.31 5.29
N LYS A 160 -15.17 -4.81 4.94
CA LYS A 160 -16.30 -3.94 4.53
C LYS A 160 -16.71 -2.98 5.64
N VAL A 161 -16.78 -3.45 6.89
CA VAL A 161 -17.14 -2.59 8.04
C VAL A 161 -16.07 -1.54 8.29
N ILE A 162 -14.77 -1.93 8.26
CA ILE A 162 -13.65 -1.01 8.42
C ILE A 162 -13.66 0.04 7.31
N GLN A 163 -13.85 -0.38 6.05
CA GLN A 163 -13.96 0.52 4.90
C GLN A 163 -15.07 1.57 5.09
N ASN A 164 -16.27 1.13 5.46
CA ASN A 164 -17.39 2.05 5.66
C ASN A 164 -17.13 3.06 6.79
N ARG A 165 -16.55 2.61 7.91
CA ARG A 165 -16.16 3.48 9.02
C ARG A 165 -15.07 4.47 8.63
N ALA A 166 -14.08 4.02 7.85
CA ALA A 166 -13.01 4.87 7.35
C ALA A 166 -13.56 5.96 6.42
N ILE A 167 -14.44 5.62 5.48
CA ILE A 167 -15.08 6.58 4.58
C ILE A 167 -15.92 7.60 5.38
N ALA A 168 -16.64 7.16 6.40
CA ALA A 168 -17.40 8.06 7.26
C ALA A 168 -16.49 9.02 8.06
N ALA A 169 -15.33 8.53 8.55
CA ALA A 169 -14.36 9.36 9.24
C ALA A 169 -13.73 10.40 8.30
N LEU A 170 -13.35 9.99 7.09
CA LEU A 170 -12.81 10.91 6.07
C LEU A 170 -13.82 11.98 5.66
N ARG A 171 -15.09 11.62 5.49
CA ARG A 171 -16.15 12.59 5.20
C ARG A 171 -16.32 13.62 6.30
N LYS A 172 -16.10 13.23 7.55
CA LYS A 172 -16.16 14.14 8.69
C LYS A 172 -14.92 15.05 8.77
N ALA A 173 -13.75 14.54 8.44
CA ALA A 173 -12.49 15.28 8.49
C ALA A 173 -12.34 16.27 7.32
N LEU A 174 -12.80 15.87 6.16
CA LEU A 174 -12.80 16.69 4.95
C LEU A 174 -14.16 17.40 4.86
N ASP A 175 -14.24 18.67 5.22
CA ASP A 175 -15.46 19.47 5.27
C ASP A 175 -16.40 19.16 4.09
N TYR A 176 -17.70 18.98 4.36
CA TYR A 176 -18.72 18.33 3.52
C TYR A 176 -18.80 18.83 2.06
N GLN A 177 -18.27 20.01 1.74
CA GLN A 177 -18.29 20.60 0.38
C GLN A 177 -17.25 20.04 -0.59
N VAL A 178 -16.17 19.41 -0.10
CA VAL A 178 -15.08 18.87 -0.95
C VAL A 178 -15.30 17.38 -1.26
N VAL A 179 -16.15 16.69 -0.50
CA VAL A 179 -16.26 15.21 -0.49
C VAL A 179 -17.45 14.70 -1.29
N GLU A 180 -18.37 15.57 -1.69
CA GLU A 180 -19.68 15.12 -2.21
C GLU A 180 -19.65 14.32 -3.52
N THR A 181 -18.53 14.09 -4.18
CA THR A 181 -18.51 13.14 -5.31
C THR A 181 -17.12 13.02 -5.95
N ASN A 182 -16.23 14.01 -5.78
CA ASN A 182 -15.04 14.10 -6.60
C ASN A 182 -13.74 13.63 -5.94
N ALA A 183 -13.51 13.85 -4.63
CA ALA A 183 -12.22 13.55 -4.02
C ALA A 183 -11.91 12.05 -3.97
N ILE A 184 -12.87 11.21 -3.54
CA ILE A 184 -12.68 9.75 -3.54
C ILE A 184 -12.73 9.21 -4.97
N SER A 185 -13.64 9.73 -5.81
CA SER A 185 -13.72 9.36 -7.24
C SER A 185 -12.52 9.89 -8.02
N PHE A 186 -11.99 11.04 -7.66
CA PHE A 186 -10.76 11.59 -8.21
C PHE A 186 -9.54 10.76 -7.79
N MET A 187 -9.45 10.36 -6.51
CA MET A 187 -8.43 9.41 -6.06
C MET A 187 -8.48 8.10 -6.84
N ILE A 188 -9.68 7.56 -7.07
CA ILE A 188 -9.86 6.33 -7.85
C ILE A 188 -9.39 6.52 -9.29
N ARG A 189 -9.68 7.67 -9.93
CA ARG A 189 -9.27 7.95 -11.32
C ARG A 189 -7.79 8.29 -11.45
N SER A 190 -7.24 9.11 -10.54
CA SER A 190 -5.84 9.57 -10.59
C SER A 190 -4.83 8.50 -10.19
N LEU A 191 -5.30 7.42 -9.55
CA LEU A 191 -4.46 6.37 -8.97
C LEU A 191 -4.63 5.02 -9.67
N SER A 192 -5.56 4.92 -10.65
CA SER A 192 -5.65 3.74 -11.51
C SER A 192 -4.54 3.86 -12.58
N PRO A 193 -3.54 2.98 -12.59
CA PRO A 193 -2.63 2.90 -13.72
C PRO A 193 -3.43 2.48 -14.95
N THR A 194 -3.33 3.24 -16.05
CA THR A 194 -3.72 2.83 -17.39
C THR A 194 -2.95 1.59 -17.82
#